data_14f0f3b99cb712e363538025c5c59993
#
_entry.id   14f0f3b99cb712e363538025c5c59993
#
_cell.length_a   1.000
_cell.length_b   1.000
_cell.length_c   1.000
_cell.angle_alpha   90.00
_cell.angle_beta   90.00
_cell.angle_gamma   90.00
#
_symmetry.space_group_name_H-M   'P 1'
#
loop_
_entity.id
_entity.type
_entity.pdbx_description
1 polymer ?
#
loop_
_entity_poly.entity_id
_entity_poly.type
_entity_poly.pdbx_seq_one_letter_code
_entity_poly.pdbx_strand_id
1 'polypeptide(L)'
;MMKAVLILPLLAAALLAARPFTVDDLITIAVENSPDLNVSRAALEAARQNTRMQRAGYLPQLNLSASAGAAGVKTETAGVKTDKSGELLSGELTASQLLYDFGKTGGSIRAAAYDVNASDAALSQALSDKVFDVKNAYYGVLKAMNLIGLNRENVTLNEQQLYRAQRYYASGIRTKIDVTDARVNLIDAQLKYQDAQYELEQARINLERVIGITPFGGDYNLSGADINTSDLYRTLPDVNQPINTLEAFAYAHRPELHKLAFNVKSAQETLTSARGDYYPSLSLQGSYTRNVTDQDLEVYFPKQQWGAAVGLGWNLFGGWRTDADVGYAKAQVMRSRATYDDAKLRIKKEVAEAHTQTLKRRDNVKLSQSLSEAAREKFVQANKRYEYGLSDYIELQQARQGYIDAGTNLITQYYNFFIALAQRDRAMGK
;
A
#
# COMPACT_ATOMS: atom_id res chain seq x y z
N MET A 1 -2.39 28.05 11.07
CA MET A 1 -2.94 27.10 12.06
C MET A 1 -2.08 25.84 12.07
N MET A 2 -0.94 25.91 12.75
CA MET A 2 0.10 24.86 12.74
C MET A 2 0.74 24.79 14.13
N LYS A 3 0.00 24.26 15.13
CA LYS A 3 0.52 24.04 16.50
C LYS A 3 -0.12 22.87 17.26
N ALA A 4 -0.71 21.87 16.59
CA ALA A 4 -1.38 20.76 17.28
C ALA A 4 -0.79 19.35 17.00
N VAL A 5 0.39 19.22 16.36
CA VAL A 5 0.89 17.91 15.87
C VAL A 5 1.94 17.28 16.81
N LEU A 6 2.39 17.94 17.86
CA LEU A 6 3.56 17.49 18.63
C LEU A 6 3.26 16.81 19.99
N ILE A 7 1.99 16.62 20.37
CA ILE A 7 1.64 16.05 21.69
C ILE A 7 1.13 14.61 21.61
N LEU A 8 0.75 14.13 20.41
CA LEU A 8 0.17 12.77 20.24
C LEU A 8 1.17 11.60 20.42
N PRO A 9 2.47 11.69 20.03
CA PRO A 9 3.36 10.53 20.17
C PRO A 9 3.74 10.20 21.62
N LEU A 10 3.70 11.16 22.54
CA LEU A 10 4.01 10.91 23.97
C LEU A 10 2.84 10.25 24.72
N LEU A 11 1.59 10.54 24.35
CA LEU A 11 0.42 9.87 24.96
C LEU A 11 0.25 8.43 24.46
N ALA A 12 0.61 8.14 23.20
CA ALA A 12 0.63 6.78 22.68
C ALA A 12 1.68 5.92 23.41
N ALA A 13 2.85 6.46 23.70
CA ALA A 13 3.90 5.77 24.46
C ALA A 13 3.53 5.44 25.90
N ALA A 14 2.71 6.27 26.57
CA ALA A 14 2.27 6.04 27.96
C ALA A 14 1.13 5.02 28.08
N LEU A 15 0.31 4.81 27.04
CA LEU A 15 -0.72 3.77 26.97
C LEU A 15 -0.14 2.38 26.64
N LEU A 16 1.08 2.32 26.13
CA LEU A 16 1.81 1.11 25.71
C LEU A 16 2.21 0.16 26.85
N ALA A 17 2.18 0.61 28.10
CA ALA A 17 2.70 -0.17 29.26
C ALA A 17 1.66 -1.01 30.01
N ALA A 18 0.35 -0.97 29.70
CA ALA A 18 -0.69 -1.49 30.59
C ALA A 18 -1.46 -2.74 30.10
N ARG A 19 -1.53 -3.02 28.79
CA ARG A 19 -2.23 -4.23 28.27
C ARG A 19 -1.51 -4.77 27.01
N PRO A 20 -1.58 -6.09 26.75
CA PRO A 20 -1.04 -6.65 25.52
C PRO A 20 -1.83 -6.12 24.31
N PHE A 21 -1.11 -5.71 23.24
CA PHE A 21 -1.71 -5.24 22.00
C PHE A 21 -2.34 -6.38 21.23
N THR A 22 -3.56 -6.18 20.78
CA THR A 22 -4.21 -7.06 19.81
C THR A 22 -3.82 -6.66 18.37
N VAL A 23 -4.05 -7.56 17.42
CA VAL A 23 -3.83 -7.26 16.00
C VAL A 23 -4.70 -6.09 15.53
N ASP A 24 -5.91 -5.96 16.05
CA ASP A 24 -6.87 -4.90 15.68
C ASP A 24 -6.44 -3.53 16.23
N ASP A 25 -5.86 -3.48 17.44
CA ASP A 25 -5.25 -2.25 17.96
C ASP A 25 -4.13 -1.75 17.05
N LEU A 26 -3.26 -2.65 16.59
CA LEU A 26 -2.14 -2.31 15.70
C LEU A 26 -2.60 -1.91 14.29
N ILE A 27 -3.66 -2.53 13.77
CA ILE A 27 -4.28 -2.13 12.50
C ILE A 27 -4.80 -0.69 12.62
N THR A 28 -5.49 -0.36 13.73
CA THR A 28 -6.01 0.99 13.97
C THR A 28 -4.87 2.02 13.99
N ILE A 29 -3.81 1.75 14.74
CA ILE A 29 -2.61 2.61 14.79
C ILE A 29 -1.99 2.77 13.40
N ALA A 30 -1.86 1.68 12.63
CA ALA A 30 -1.29 1.71 11.29
C ALA A 30 -2.14 2.54 10.32
N VAL A 31 -3.47 2.44 10.39
CA VAL A 31 -4.39 3.21 9.53
C VAL A 31 -4.28 4.72 9.81
N GLU A 32 -4.05 5.11 11.07
CA GLU A 32 -3.92 6.52 11.46
C GLU A 32 -2.53 7.11 11.12
N ASN A 33 -1.46 6.35 11.34
CA ASN A 33 -0.10 6.87 11.31
C ASN A 33 0.70 6.53 10.04
N SER A 34 0.24 5.56 9.20
CA SER A 34 1.04 5.09 8.07
C SER A 34 1.26 6.16 6.99
N PRO A 35 2.53 6.51 6.67
CA PRO A 35 2.85 7.43 5.58
C PRO A 35 2.35 6.95 4.21
N ASP A 36 2.36 5.63 3.95
CA ASP A 36 1.91 5.04 2.68
C ASP A 36 0.42 5.30 2.43
N LEU A 37 -0.40 5.23 3.49
CA LEU A 37 -1.83 5.56 3.40
C LEU A 37 -2.05 7.06 3.18
N ASN A 38 -1.19 7.92 3.76
CA ASN A 38 -1.26 9.36 3.53
C ASN A 38 -0.92 9.71 2.08
N VAL A 39 0.00 8.98 1.42
CA VAL A 39 0.25 9.10 -0.03
C VAL A 39 -1.01 8.78 -0.82
N SER A 40 -1.70 7.68 -0.48
CA SER A 40 -2.95 7.28 -1.17
C SER A 40 -4.10 8.27 -0.92
N ARG A 41 -4.22 8.81 0.30
CA ARG A 41 -5.18 9.88 0.63
C ARG A 41 -4.91 11.17 -0.15
N ALA A 42 -3.62 11.56 -0.25
CA ALA A 42 -3.21 12.72 -1.03
C ALA A 42 -3.49 12.53 -2.53
N ALA A 43 -3.29 11.31 -3.07
CA ALA A 43 -3.64 11.00 -4.45
C ALA A 43 -5.14 11.11 -4.73
N LEU A 44 -6.00 10.65 -3.79
CA LEU A 44 -7.45 10.84 -3.89
C LEU A 44 -7.83 12.32 -3.87
N GLU A 45 -7.23 13.12 -2.99
CA GLU A 45 -7.50 14.56 -2.94
C GLU A 45 -7.01 15.26 -4.21
N ALA A 46 -5.85 14.89 -4.76
CA ALA A 46 -5.38 15.40 -6.04
C ALA A 46 -6.35 15.09 -7.18
N ALA A 47 -6.93 13.89 -7.24
CA ALA A 47 -7.96 13.55 -8.22
C ALA A 47 -9.24 14.40 -8.07
N ARG A 48 -9.66 14.68 -6.82
CA ARG A 48 -10.78 15.60 -6.55
C ARG A 48 -10.51 17.02 -7.04
N GLN A 49 -9.30 17.53 -6.79
CA GLN A 49 -8.91 18.85 -7.27
C GLN A 49 -8.81 18.89 -8.80
N ASN A 50 -8.32 17.81 -9.45
CA ASN A 50 -8.33 17.69 -10.91
C ASN A 50 -9.76 17.77 -11.47
N THR A 51 -10.74 17.11 -10.83
CA THR A 51 -12.15 17.24 -11.24
C THR A 51 -12.65 18.68 -11.14
N ARG A 52 -12.22 19.44 -10.11
CA ARG A 52 -12.54 20.86 -9.98
C ARG A 52 -11.89 21.69 -11.11
N MET A 53 -10.62 21.39 -11.46
CA MET A 53 -9.95 22.04 -12.60
C MET A 53 -10.69 21.79 -13.92
N GLN A 54 -11.14 20.54 -14.18
CA GLN A 54 -11.91 20.25 -15.38
C GLN A 54 -13.26 20.99 -15.41
N ARG A 55 -13.94 21.13 -14.26
CA ARG A 55 -15.18 21.90 -14.14
C ARG A 55 -14.99 23.40 -14.40
N ALA A 56 -13.80 23.93 -14.12
CA ALA A 56 -13.49 25.34 -14.39
C ALA A 56 -13.60 25.68 -15.89
N GLY A 57 -13.51 24.68 -16.79
CA GLY A 57 -13.76 24.88 -18.22
C GLY A 57 -15.15 25.41 -18.60
N TYR A 58 -16.15 25.19 -17.72
CA TYR A 58 -17.51 25.80 -17.91
C TYR A 58 -17.72 27.08 -17.13
N LEU A 59 -16.79 27.51 -16.30
CA LEU A 59 -16.92 28.73 -15.52
C LEU A 59 -16.38 29.94 -16.30
N PRO A 60 -16.89 31.14 -16.03
CA PRO A 60 -16.33 32.34 -16.61
C PRO A 60 -14.88 32.53 -16.19
N GLN A 61 -14.02 32.85 -17.16
CA GLN A 61 -12.62 33.21 -16.94
C GLN A 61 -12.47 34.72 -17.12
N LEU A 62 -11.90 35.39 -16.13
CA LEU A 62 -11.60 36.81 -16.14
C LEU A 62 -10.08 36.98 -16.12
N ASN A 63 -9.57 37.71 -17.12
CA ASN A 63 -8.14 38.01 -17.22
C ASN A 63 -7.97 39.54 -17.28
N LEU A 64 -7.08 40.04 -16.43
CA LEU A 64 -6.64 41.44 -16.47
C LEU A 64 -5.19 41.47 -16.96
N SER A 65 -4.96 42.26 -18.02
CA SER A 65 -3.64 42.55 -18.52
C SER A 65 -3.37 44.04 -18.50
N ALA A 66 -2.13 44.42 -18.24
CA ALA A 66 -1.68 45.81 -18.32
C ALA A 66 -0.32 45.82 -19.04
N SER A 67 -0.17 46.77 -19.94
CA SER A 67 1.07 46.97 -20.65
C SER A 67 1.42 48.45 -20.74
N ALA A 68 2.71 48.76 -20.67
CA ALA A 68 3.27 50.09 -20.85
C ALA A 68 4.40 50.01 -21.89
N GLY A 69 4.38 50.89 -22.88
CA GLY A 69 5.37 50.86 -23.94
C GLY A 69 5.25 52.08 -24.86
N ALA A 70 6.11 52.13 -25.86
CA ALA A 70 5.98 53.12 -26.94
C ALA A 70 5.19 52.52 -28.10
N ALA A 71 4.27 53.28 -28.64
CA ALA A 71 3.49 52.92 -29.83
C ALA A 71 3.75 53.94 -30.94
N GLY A 72 3.83 53.45 -32.17
CA GLY A 72 3.95 54.29 -33.34
C GLY A 72 3.01 53.85 -34.45
N VAL A 73 2.35 54.81 -35.11
CA VAL A 73 1.43 54.55 -36.22
C VAL A 73 1.89 55.35 -37.41
N LYS A 74 2.10 54.64 -38.55
CA LYS A 74 2.36 55.25 -39.86
C LYS A 74 1.21 54.92 -40.78
N THR A 75 0.49 55.94 -41.23
CA THR A 75 -0.60 55.78 -42.20
C THR A 75 -0.43 56.73 -43.36
N GLU A 76 -0.89 56.30 -44.56
CA GLU A 76 -0.99 57.15 -45.75
C GLU A 76 -2.43 57.10 -46.22
N THR A 77 -3.10 58.24 -46.16
CA THR A 77 -4.50 58.39 -46.58
C THR A 77 -4.60 59.55 -47.53
N ALA A 78 -5.08 59.35 -48.75
CA ALA A 78 -5.19 60.32 -49.80
C ALA A 78 -3.89 61.13 -50.08
N GLY A 79 -2.74 60.49 -50.05
CA GLY A 79 -1.41 61.10 -50.30
C GLY A 79 -0.82 61.83 -49.08
N VAL A 80 -1.49 61.86 -47.94
CA VAL A 80 -1.00 62.46 -46.70
C VAL A 80 -0.39 61.36 -45.85
N LYS A 81 0.92 61.48 -45.57
CA LYS A 81 1.65 60.57 -44.66
C LYS A 81 1.58 61.08 -43.24
N THR A 82 1.08 60.30 -42.36
CA THR A 82 1.08 60.55 -40.93
C THR A 82 2.02 59.58 -40.23
N ASP A 83 3.01 60.12 -39.49
CA ASP A 83 3.96 59.35 -38.66
C ASP A 83 3.83 59.92 -37.23
N LYS A 84 3.20 59.15 -36.38
CA LYS A 84 2.97 59.52 -34.96
C LYS A 84 3.52 58.44 -34.07
N SER A 85 4.25 58.81 -33.00
CA SER A 85 4.76 57.92 -31.98
C SER A 85 4.67 58.56 -30.61
N GLY A 86 4.44 57.75 -29.58
CA GLY A 86 4.31 58.22 -28.19
C GLY A 86 4.20 57.10 -27.21
N GLU A 87 3.99 57.43 -25.95
CA GLU A 87 3.81 56.45 -24.87
C GLU A 87 2.37 55.90 -24.90
N LEU A 88 2.23 54.61 -24.67
CA LEU A 88 0.95 53.92 -24.54
C LEU A 88 0.95 53.07 -23.25
N LEU A 89 0.02 53.40 -22.36
CA LEU A 89 -0.36 52.58 -21.23
C LEU A 89 -1.73 51.94 -21.53
N SER A 90 -1.80 50.64 -21.60
CA SER A 90 -3.03 49.90 -21.89
C SER A 90 -3.36 48.92 -20.75
N GLY A 91 -4.63 48.99 -20.31
CA GLY A 91 -5.22 48.00 -19.40
C GLY A 91 -6.39 47.31 -20.08
N GLU A 92 -6.40 45.99 -20.10
CA GLU A 92 -7.44 45.18 -20.73
C GLU A 92 -8.02 44.17 -19.76
N LEU A 93 -9.34 44.20 -19.59
CA LEU A 93 -10.09 43.14 -18.87
C LEU A 93 -10.84 42.31 -19.91
N THR A 94 -10.54 41.02 -19.96
CA THR A 94 -11.25 40.05 -20.80
C THR A 94 -12.06 39.08 -19.96
N ALA A 95 -13.27 38.77 -20.40
CA ALA A 95 -14.13 37.74 -19.85
C ALA A 95 -14.42 36.72 -20.94
N SER A 96 -14.24 35.43 -20.65
CA SER A 96 -14.60 34.37 -21.57
C SER A 96 -15.34 33.26 -20.84
N GLN A 97 -16.38 32.69 -21.47
CA GLN A 97 -17.13 31.57 -20.95
C GLN A 97 -17.52 30.63 -22.06
N LEU A 98 -17.20 29.34 -21.90
CA LEU A 98 -17.71 28.30 -22.75
C LEU A 98 -19.20 28.09 -22.48
N LEU A 99 -20.04 28.19 -23.54
CA LEU A 99 -21.47 27.95 -23.47
C LEU A 99 -21.80 26.49 -23.83
N TYR A 100 -21.18 25.98 -24.91
CA TYR A 100 -21.45 24.63 -25.39
C TYR A 100 -20.32 24.09 -26.27
N ASP A 101 -19.95 22.82 -26.15
CA ASP A 101 -18.84 22.21 -26.90
C ASP A 101 -19.11 20.73 -27.28
N PHE A 102 -20.35 20.34 -27.45
CA PHE A 102 -20.79 19.00 -27.85
C PHE A 102 -20.21 17.88 -27.01
N GLY A 103 -19.99 18.16 -25.71
CA GLY A 103 -19.57 17.16 -24.72
C GLY A 103 -18.06 17.01 -24.56
N LYS A 104 -17.24 17.85 -25.17
CA LYS A 104 -15.79 17.84 -24.99
C LYS A 104 -15.43 18.09 -23.53
N THR A 105 -15.79 19.24 -22.98
CA THR A 105 -15.56 19.58 -21.56
C THR A 105 -16.36 18.66 -20.64
N GLY A 106 -17.61 18.36 -20.97
CA GLY A 106 -18.43 17.42 -20.20
C GLY A 106 -17.84 16.01 -20.11
N GLY A 107 -17.26 15.51 -21.21
CA GLY A 107 -16.54 14.23 -21.23
C GLY A 107 -15.31 14.26 -20.32
N SER A 108 -14.50 15.33 -20.41
CA SER A 108 -13.32 15.50 -19.53
C SER A 108 -13.69 15.56 -18.05
N ILE A 109 -14.80 16.25 -17.69
CA ILE A 109 -15.30 16.30 -16.30
C ILE A 109 -15.73 14.92 -15.81
N ARG A 110 -16.49 14.14 -16.65
CA ARG A 110 -16.91 12.80 -16.28
C ARG A 110 -15.75 11.82 -16.20
N ALA A 111 -14.77 11.93 -17.10
CA ALA A 111 -13.54 11.16 -17.02
C ALA A 111 -12.81 11.40 -15.69
N ALA A 112 -12.58 12.68 -15.33
CA ALA A 112 -11.97 13.05 -14.06
C ALA A 112 -12.80 12.59 -12.83
N ALA A 113 -14.12 12.57 -12.93
CA ALA A 113 -14.98 12.04 -11.86
C ALA A 113 -14.81 10.53 -11.68
N TYR A 114 -14.64 9.76 -12.77
CA TYR A 114 -14.32 8.34 -12.68
C TYR A 114 -12.89 8.10 -12.16
N ASP A 115 -11.94 9.00 -12.43
CA ASP A 115 -10.59 8.95 -11.86
C ASP A 115 -10.60 9.17 -10.34
N VAL A 116 -11.52 9.99 -9.80
CA VAL A 116 -11.75 10.08 -8.34
C VAL A 116 -12.20 8.73 -7.78
N ASN A 117 -13.18 8.07 -8.42
CA ASN A 117 -13.67 6.76 -7.97
C ASN A 117 -12.57 5.68 -8.08
N ALA A 118 -11.73 5.76 -9.11
CA ALA A 118 -10.58 4.85 -9.25
C ALA A 118 -9.54 5.10 -8.14
N SER A 119 -9.30 6.36 -7.76
CA SER A 119 -8.37 6.72 -6.68
C SER A 119 -8.92 6.31 -5.30
N ASP A 120 -10.24 6.37 -5.08
CA ASP A 120 -10.89 5.88 -3.87
C ASP A 120 -10.77 4.36 -3.73
N ALA A 121 -10.99 3.63 -4.84
CA ALA A 121 -10.75 2.18 -4.89
C ALA A 121 -9.26 1.84 -4.68
N ALA A 122 -8.33 2.69 -5.16
CA ALA A 122 -6.90 2.53 -4.90
C ALA A 122 -6.55 2.75 -3.42
N LEU A 123 -7.19 3.70 -2.73
CA LEU A 123 -7.06 3.88 -1.28
C LEU A 123 -7.58 2.65 -0.52
N SER A 124 -8.73 2.10 -0.93
CA SER A 124 -9.28 0.87 -0.34
C SER A 124 -8.34 -0.32 -0.54
N GLN A 125 -7.68 -0.42 -1.69
CA GLN A 125 -6.64 -1.44 -1.92
C GLN A 125 -5.45 -1.24 -0.98
N ALA A 126 -4.95 -0.01 -0.83
CA ALA A 126 -3.83 0.31 0.05
C ALA A 126 -4.16 0.00 1.53
N LEU A 127 -5.43 0.19 1.94
CA LEU A 127 -5.91 -0.20 3.28
C LEU A 127 -5.87 -1.72 3.47
N SER A 128 -6.39 -2.50 2.51
CA SER A 128 -6.34 -3.97 2.56
C SER A 128 -4.90 -4.50 2.58
N ASP A 129 -4.00 -3.90 1.77
CA ASP A 129 -2.58 -4.23 1.76
C ASP A 129 -1.93 -3.93 3.11
N LYS A 130 -2.24 -2.78 3.73
CA LYS A 130 -1.73 -2.39 5.04
C LYS A 130 -2.21 -3.33 6.15
N VAL A 131 -3.49 -3.74 6.13
CA VAL A 131 -4.03 -4.75 7.08
C VAL A 131 -3.26 -6.06 6.97
N PHE A 132 -2.96 -6.51 5.75
CA PHE A 132 -2.14 -7.71 5.55
C PHE A 132 -0.71 -7.52 6.09
N ASP A 133 -0.06 -6.39 5.80
CA ASP A 133 1.31 -6.11 6.26
C ASP A 133 1.40 -6.10 7.79
N VAL A 134 0.41 -5.49 8.47
CA VAL A 134 0.32 -5.49 9.95
C VAL A 134 0.14 -6.90 10.48
N LYS A 135 -0.79 -7.69 9.91
CA LYS A 135 -1.00 -9.09 10.33
C LYS A 135 0.25 -9.93 10.13
N ASN A 136 0.93 -9.77 9.00
CA ASN A 136 2.17 -10.49 8.69
C ASN A 136 3.29 -10.14 9.70
N ALA A 137 3.50 -8.86 9.98
CA ALA A 137 4.49 -8.41 10.95
C ALA A 137 4.14 -8.85 12.38
N TYR A 138 2.87 -8.76 12.77
CA TYR A 138 2.37 -9.22 14.06
C TYR A 138 2.65 -10.70 14.31
N TYR A 139 2.25 -11.57 13.37
CA TYR A 139 2.53 -13.00 13.49
C TYR A 139 4.02 -13.31 13.37
N GLY A 140 4.80 -12.47 12.71
CA GLY A 140 6.26 -12.53 12.69
C GLY A 140 6.86 -12.34 14.08
N VAL A 141 6.40 -11.32 14.83
CA VAL A 141 6.84 -11.09 16.22
C VAL A 141 6.42 -12.22 17.14
N LEU A 142 5.15 -12.68 17.07
CA LEU A 142 4.66 -13.79 17.88
C LEU A 142 5.46 -15.08 17.63
N LYS A 143 5.80 -15.36 16.38
CA LYS A 143 6.67 -16.48 16.01
C LYS A 143 8.04 -16.36 16.68
N ALA A 144 8.69 -15.20 16.59
CA ALA A 144 10.00 -14.96 17.17
C ALA A 144 9.96 -15.08 18.71
N MET A 145 8.93 -14.55 19.38
CA MET A 145 8.75 -14.69 20.83
C MET A 145 8.67 -16.16 21.27
N ASN A 146 7.90 -16.98 20.54
CA ASN A 146 7.76 -18.40 20.87
C ASN A 146 9.05 -19.21 20.57
N LEU A 147 9.79 -18.84 19.52
CA LEU A 147 11.08 -19.45 19.20
C LEU A 147 12.16 -19.14 20.26
N ILE A 148 12.15 -17.93 20.85
CA ILE A 148 13.01 -17.60 22.00
C ILE A 148 12.72 -18.53 23.17
N GLY A 149 11.43 -18.75 23.48
CA GLY A 149 11.03 -19.66 24.56
C GLY A 149 11.61 -21.08 24.38
N LEU A 150 11.47 -21.62 23.17
CA LEU A 150 12.00 -22.95 22.81
C LEU A 150 13.52 -22.99 22.85
N ASN A 151 14.22 -21.96 22.34
CA ASN A 151 15.69 -21.92 22.39
C ASN A 151 16.21 -21.76 23.82
N ARG A 152 15.50 -21.01 24.69
CA ARG A 152 15.83 -20.92 26.10
C ARG A 152 15.69 -22.27 26.80
N GLU A 153 14.62 -23.03 26.49
CA GLU A 153 14.48 -24.42 26.99
C GLU A 153 15.66 -25.29 26.52
N ASN A 154 16.05 -25.17 25.25
CA ASN A 154 17.21 -25.89 24.71
C ASN A 154 18.51 -25.56 25.46
N VAL A 155 18.78 -24.30 25.80
CA VAL A 155 19.94 -23.93 26.64
C VAL A 155 19.86 -24.60 27.99
N THR A 156 18.72 -24.55 28.69
CA THR A 156 18.51 -25.16 30.00
C THR A 156 18.75 -26.68 29.95
N LEU A 157 18.24 -27.36 28.92
CA LEU A 157 18.46 -28.80 28.73
C LEU A 157 19.96 -29.14 28.52
N ASN A 158 20.69 -28.31 27.78
CA ASN A 158 22.12 -28.48 27.56
C ASN A 158 22.96 -28.16 28.81
N GLU A 159 22.59 -27.19 29.64
CA GLU A 159 23.22 -26.92 30.94
C GLU A 159 23.09 -28.11 31.88
N GLN A 160 21.88 -28.66 31.99
CA GLN A 160 21.64 -29.85 32.79
C GLN A 160 22.49 -31.05 32.31
N GLN A 161 22.62 -31.19 30.99
CA GLN A 161 23.41 -32.25 30.40
C GLN A 161 24.91 -32.09 30.64
N LEU A 162 25.47 -30.88 30.51
CA LEU A 162 26.86 -30.58 30.80
C LEU A 162 27.15 -30.89 32.29
N TYR A 163 26.26 -30.46 33.19
CA TYR A 163 26.39 -30.77 34.63
C TYR A 163 26.43 -32.28 34.88
N ARG A 164 25.55 -33.06 34.26
CA ARG A 164 25.54 -34.53 34.39
C ARG A 164 26.82 -35.14 33.81
N ALA A 165 27.29 -34.73 32.64
CA ALA A 165 28.52 -35.24 32.04
C ALA A 165 29.75 -35.00 32.92
N GLN A 166 29.84 -33.79 33.53
CA GLN A 166 30.91 -33.48 34.49
C GLN A 166 30.86 -34.36 35.71
N ARG A 167 29.69 -34.66 36.27
CA ARG A 167 29.51 -35.54 37.42
C ARG A 167 29.92 -36.97 37.10
N TYR A 168 29.51 -37.51 35.96
CA TYR A 168 29.87 -38.86 35.52
C TYR A 168 31.36 -39.00 35.22
N TYR A 169 31.99 -37.96 34.64
CA TYR A 169 33.43 -37.94 34.45
C TYR A 169 34.18 -37.93 35.77
N ALA A 170 33.78 -37.12 36.73
CA ALA A 170 34.39 -37.06 38.06
C ALA A 170 34.26 -38.37 38.83
N SER A 171 33.22 -39.17 38.57
CA SER A 171 33.01 -40.51 39.14
C SER A 171 33.66 -41.64 38.34
N GLY A 172 34.42 -41.33 37.26
CA GLY A 172 35.07 -42.32 36.41
C GLY A 172 34.14 -43.15 35.52
N ILE A 173 32.84 -42.78 35.43
CA ILE A 173 31.82 -43.54 34.67
C ILE A 173 31.87 -43.21 33.19
N ARG A 174 32.25 -41.95 32.84
CA ARG A 174 32.27 -41.42 31.45
C ARG A 174 33.60 -40.75 31.13
N THR A 175 33.83 -40.50 29.84
CA THR A 175 35.08 -39.96 29.32
C THR A 175 35.11 -38.44 29.31
N LYS A 176 36.29 -37.84 29.16
CA LYS A 176 36.44 -36.38 28.97
C LYS A 176 35.80 -35.89 27.66
N ILE A 177 35.71 -36.79 26.66
CA ILE A 177 35.06 -36.49 25.37
C ILE A 177 33.57 -36.13 25.59
N ASP A 178 32.85 -36.89 26.42
CA ASP A 178 31.45 -36.65 26.73
C ASP A 178 31.22 -35.23 27.35
N VAL A 179 32.15 -34.76 28.18
CA VAL A 179 32.13 -33.43 28.76
C VAL A 179 32.38 -32.35 27.70
N THR A 180 33.33 -32.62 26.79
CA THR A 180 33.65 -31.68 25.70
C THR A 180 32.50 -31.55 24.74
N ASP A 181 31.87 -32.67 24.35
CA ASP A 181 30.69 -32.69 23.47
C ASP A 181 29.48 -31.96 24.12
N ALA A 182 29.25 -32.21 25.41
CA ALA A 182 28.18 -31.49 26.13
C ALA A 182 28.45 -29.98 26.19
N ARG A 183 29.72 -29.55 26.29
CA ARG A 183 30.09 -28.14 26.24
C ARG A 183 29.86 -27.52 24.85
N VAL A 184 30.25 -28.21 23.78
CA VAL A 184 30.03 -27.79 22.39
C VAL A 184 28.55 -27.60 22.14
N ASN A 185 27.72 -28.56 22.56
CA ASN A 185 26.27 -28.48 22.39
C ASN A 185 25.63 -27.33 23.20
N LEU A 186 26.14 -27.02 24.39
CA LEU A 186 25.69 -25.88 25.18
C LEU A 186 26.02 -24.56 24.46
N ILE A 187 27.24 -24.41 23.94
CA ILE A 187 27.65 -23.20 23.21
C ILE A 187 26.77 -23.00 21.95
N ASP A 188 26.51 -24.09 21.18
CA ASP A 188 25.62 -24.05 20.01
C ASP A 188 24.18 -23.61 20.41
N ALA A 189 23.65 -24.15 21.51
CA ALA A 189 22.34 -23.75 22.02
C ALA A 189 22.31 -22.28 22.47
N GLN A 190 23.38 -21.78 23.10
CA GLN A 190 23.51 -20.36 23.48
C GLN A 190 23.59 -19.46 22.27
N LEU A 191 24.31 -19.81 21.19
CA LEU A 191 24.35 -19.10 19.93
C LEU A 191 22.95 -19.02 19.33
N LYS A 192 22.24 -20.14 19.21
CA LYS A 192 20.84 -20.16 18.69
C LYS A 192 19.87 -19.32 19.52
N TYR A 193 20.03 -19.29 20.84
CA TYR A 193 19.23 -18.44 21.72
C TYR A 193 19.53 -16.94 21.49
N GLN A 194 20.80 -16.59 21.33
CA GLN A 194 21.22 -15.22 21.04
C GLN A 194 20.69 -14.76 19.66
N ASP A 195 20.81 -15.61 18.65
CA ASP A 195 20.27 -15.32 17.30
C ASP A 195 18.75 -15.08 17.36
N ALA A 196 18.03 -15.93 18.12
CA ALA A 196 16.59 -15.77 18.29
C ALA A 196 16.20 -14.44 18.99
N GLN A 197 17.05 -13.93 19.91
CA GLN A 197 16.84 -12.61 20.53
C GLN A 197 16.97 -11.49 19.51
N TYR A 198 17.98 -11.52 18.64
CA TYR A 198 18.14 -10.53 17.56
C TYR A 198 17.04 -10.63 16.50
N GLU A 199 16.57 -11.86 16.19
CA GLU A 199 15.42 -12.05 15.31
C GLU A 199 14.15 -11.41 15.88
N LEU A 200 13.92 -11.50 17.18
CA LEU A 200 12.78 -10.81 17.83
C LEU A 200 12.92 -9.31 17.74
N GLU A 201 14.10 -8.76 18.01
CA GLU A 201 14.36 -7.31 17.90
C GLU A 201 14.10 -6.82 16.46
N GLN A 202 14.60 -7.54 15.45
CA GLN A 202 14.35 -7.23 14.04
C GLN A 202 12.86 -7.32 13.69
N ALA A 203 12.15 -8.32 14.21
CA ALA A 203 10.72 -8.47 13.99
C ALA A 203 9.93 -7.31 14.60
N ARG A 204 10.30 -6.83 15.81
CA ARG A 204 9.72 -5.65 16.47
C ARG A 204 9.97 -4.37 15.66
N ILE A 205 11.21 -4.12 15.25
CA ILE A 205 11.58 -2.98 14.38
C ILE A 205 10.76 -2.99 13.09
N ASN A 206 10.56 -4.16 12.47
CA ASN A 206 9.74 -4.26 11.28
C ASN A 206 8.25 -3.96 11.56
N LEU A 207 7.70 -4.46 12.68
CA LEU A 207 6.31 -4.18 13.07
C LEU A 207 6.11 -2.68 13.31
N GLU A 208 7.01 -2.03 14.04
CA GLU A 208 7.00 -0.59 14.31
C GLU A 208 7.01 0.24 13.03
N ARG A 209 7.86 -0.13 12.05
CA ARG A 209 7.88 0.48 10.73
C ARG A 209 6.55 0.31 10.00
N VAL A 210 5.97 -0.89 10.04
CA VAL A 210 4.72 -1.21 9.33
C VAL A 210 3.53 -0.42 9.90
N ILE A 211 3.48 -0.24 11.22
CA ILE A 211 2.42 0.56 11.88
C ILE A 211 2.68 2.08 11.82
N GLY A 212 3.80 2.51 11.23
CA GLY A 212 4.08 3.92 10.96
C GLY A 212 4.64 4.70 12.14
N ILE A 213 5.23 4.03 13.13
CA ILE A 213 5.98 4.67 14.22
C ILE A 213 7.48 4.58 13.98
N THR A 214 8.24 5.49 14.59
CA THR A 214 9.70 5.45 14.52
C THR A 214 10.21 4.18 15.18
N PRO A 215 10.98 3.32 14.47
CA PRO A 215 11.48 2.08 15.04
C PRO A 215 12.45 2.34 16.21
N PHE A 216 12.22 1.66 17.34
CA PHE A 216 13.06 1.74 18.54
C PHE A 216 13.32 0.38 19.19
N GLY A 217 12.73 -0.72 18.64
CA GLY A 217 12.88 -2.09 19.14
C GLY A 217 12.30 -2.27 20.54
N GLY A 218 11.19 -1.58 20.85
CA GLY A 218 10.62 -1.49 22.19
C GLY A 218 10.17 -2.82 22.78
N ASP A 219 10.22 -2.92 24.10
CA ASP A 219 9.71 -4.08 24.82
C ASP A 219 8.21 -3.88 25.14
N TYR A 220 7.36 -4.40 24.27
CA TYR A 220 5.91 -4.40 24.41
C TYR A 220 5.34 -5.81 24.26
N ASN A 221 4.23 -6.05 24.97
CA ASN A 221 3.56 -7.34 24.96
C ASN A 221 2.49 -7.38 23.86
N LEU A 222 2.45 -8.49 23.13
CA LEU A 222 1.41 -8.79 22.14
C LEU A 222 0.45 -9.84 22.71
N SER A 223 -0.83 -9.70 22.40
CA SER A 223 -1.85 -10.70 22.75
C SER A 223 -1.58 -12.00 21.96
N GLY A 224 -1.77 -13.16 22.61
CA GLY A 224 -1.54 -14.45 21.96
C GLY A 224 -0.07 -14.87 21.86
N ALA A 225 0.81 -14.25 22.67
CA ALA A 225 2.22 -14.65 22.76
C ALA A 225 2.39 -16.06 23.35
N ASP A 226 1.56 -16.42 24.33
CA ASP A 226 1.60 -17.72 24.99
C ASP A 226 0.70 -18.72 24.24
N ILE A 227 1.32 -19.67 23.54
CA ILE A 227 0.61 -20.74 22.84
C ILE A 227 0.79 -22.07 23.59
N ASN A 228 -0.31 -22.79 23.77
CA ASN A 228 -0.25 -24.18 24.23
C ASN A 228 0.04 -25.09 23.03
N THR A 229 1.27 -25.60 22.94
CA THR A 229 1.72 -26.43 21.80
C THR A 229 1.03 -27.80 21.72
N SER A 230 0.28 -28.22 22.76
CA SER A 230 -0.31 -29.56 22.82
C SER A 230 -1.56 -29.73 21.93
N ASP A 231 -2.24 -28.64 21.52
CA ASP A 231 -3.51 -28.73 20.78
C ASP A 231 -3.70 -27.59 19.75
N LEU A 232 -2.63 -27.15 19.13
CA LEU A 232 -2.63 -26.01 18.20
C LEU A 232 -3.54 -26.24 16.99
N TYR A 233 -3.61 -27.46 16.47
CA TYR A 233 -4.45 -27.75 15.29
C TYR A 233 -5.93 -27.51 15.55
N ARG A 234 -6.44 -27.78 16.76
CA ARG A 234 -7.86 -27.54 17.10
C ARG A 234 -8.23 -26.08 17.24
N THR A 235 -7.24 -25.23 17.49
CA THR A 235 -7.47 -23.77 17.60
C THR A 235 -7.57 -23.08 16.23
N LEU A 236 -7.23 -23.81 15.15
CA LEU A 236 -7.26 -23.22 13.81
C LEU A 236 -8.69 -23.01 13.32
N PRO A 237 -8.98 -21.86 12.69
CA PRO A 237 -10.28 -21.60 12.07
C PRO A 237 -10.55 -22.57 10.90
N ASP A 238 -11.82 -22.86 10.66
CA ASP A 238 -12.24 -23.64 9.48
C ASP A 238 -12.01 -22.84 8.20
N VAL A 239 -11.31 -23.47 7.25
CA VAL A 239 -10.95 -22.88 5.96
C VAL A 239 -11.50 -23.67 4.76
N ASN A 240 -12.39 -24.65 5.00
CA ASN A 240 -12.95 -25.54 3.99
C ASN A 240 -14.08 -24.90 3.16
N GLN A 241 -13.86 -23.73 2.60
CA GLN A 241 -14.83 -23.07 1.73
C GLN A 241 -14.62 -23.49 0.27
N PRO A 242 -15.69 -23.69 -0.53
CA PRO A 242 -15.55 -23.98 -1.96
C PRO A 242 -14.86 -22.82 -2.68
N ILE A 243 -13.92 -23.15 -3.57
CA ILE A 243 -13.14 -22.16 -4.32
C ILE A 243 -14.02 -21.19 -5.12
N ASN A 244 -15.09 -21.69 -5.73
CA ASN A 244 -16.02 -20.87 -6.52
C ASN A 244 -16.69 -19.77 -5.69
N THR A 245 -16.96 -20.02 -4.40
CA THR A 245 -17.52 -19.03 -3.48
C THR A 245 -16.50 -17.93 -3.17
N LEU A 246 -15.23 -18.30 -2.99
CA LEU A 246 -14.14 -17.37 -2.74
C LEU A 246 -13.86 -16.49 -3.97
N GLU A 247 -13.86 -17.09 -5.16
CA GLU A 247 -13.70 -16.36 -6.43
C GLU A 247 -14.84 -15.36 -6.65
N ALA A 248 -16.09 -15.77 -6.45
CA ALA A 248 -17.26 -14.90 -6.58
C ALA A 248 -17.19 -13.72 -5.59
N PHE A 249 -16.79 -14.00 -4.35
CA PHE A 249 -16.60 -12.96 -3.33
C PHE A 249 -15.50 -11.97 -3.76
N ALA A 250 -14.35 -12.47 -4.22
CA ALA A 250 -13.24 -11.63 -4.68
C ALA A 250 -13.64 -10.71 -5.84
N TYR A 251 -14.40 -11.22 -6.82
CA TYR A 251 -14.89 -10.41 -7.94
C TYR A 251 -15.85 -9.30 -7.51
N ALA A 252 -16.61 -9.51 -6.45
CA ALA A 252 -17.55 -8.51 -5.94
C ALA A 252 -16.90 -7.46 -5.03
N HIS A 253 -15.82 -7.81 -4.32
CA HIS A 253 -15.30 -6.97 -3.22
C HIS A 253 -13.87 -6.45 -3.43
N ARG A 254 -13.12 -7.00 -4.41
CA ARG A 254 -11.73 -6.62 -4.59
C ARG A 254 -11.59 -5.20 -5.13
N PRO A 255 -10.96 -4.27 -4.38
CA PRO A 255 -10.86 -2.87 -4.77
C PRO A 255 -10.11 -2.64 -6.09
N GLU A 256 -9.15 -3.51 -6.40
CA GLU A 256 -8.41 -3.46 -7.67
C GLU A 256 -9.31 -3.61 -8.90
N LEU A 257 -10.32 -4.50 -8.86
CA LEU A 257 -11.27 -4.62 -9.97
C LEU A 257 -12.16 -3.40 -10.09
N HIS A 258 -12.59 -2.83 -8.97
CA HIS A 258 -13.36 -1.58 -8.97
C HIS A 258 -12.54 -0.44 -9.57
N LYS A 259 -11.27 -0.29 -9.17
CA LYS A 259 -10.34 0.69 -9.75
C LYS A 259 -10.25 0.53 -11.27
N LEU A 260 -9.99 -0.67 -11.76
CA LEU A 260 -9.83 -0.91 -13.19
C LEU A 260 -11.14 -0.74 -13.97
N ALA A 261 -12.29 -1.09 -13.37
CA ALA A 261 -13.60 -0.81 -13.97
C ALA A 261 -13.85 0.70 -14.11
N PHE A 262 -13.45 1.51 -13.11
CA PHE A 262 -13.54 2.97 -13.22
C PHE A 262 -12.57 3.54 -14.24
N ASN A 263 -11.36 2.99 -14.38
CA ASN A 263 -10.41 3.37 -15.44
C ASN A 263 -10.98 3.10 -16.84
N VAL A 264 -11.72 2.00 -17.04
CA VAL A 264 -12.43 1.75 -18.32
C VAL A 264 -13.48 2.84 -18.59
N LYS A 265 -14.26 3.22 -17.57
CA LYS A 265 -15.27 4.28 -17.70
C LYS A 265 -14.62 5.65 -17.97
N SER A 266 -13.53 5.99 -17.28
CA SER A 266 -12.76 7.21 -17.52
C SER A 266 -12.24 7.26 -18.96
N ALA A 267 -11.66 6.18 -19.48
CA ALA A 267 -11.23 6.11 -20.86
C ALA A 267 -12.38 6.25 -21.88
N GLN A 268 -13.58 5.72 -21.58
CA GLN A 268 -14.78 5.90 -22.41
C GLN A 268 -15.22 7.35 -22.47
N GLU A 269 -15.18 8.06 -21.33
CA GLU A 269 -15.53 9.49 -21.29
C GLU A 269 -14.46 10.36 -21.94
N THR A 270 -13.19 9.97 -21.85
CA THR A 270 -12.11 10.60 -22.60
C THR A 270 -12.32 10.45 -24.12
N LEU A 271 -12.80 9.29 -24.58
CA LEU A 271 -13.19 9.10 -25.98
C LEU A 271 -14.37 9.99 -26.35
N THR A 272 -15.34 10.16 -25.44
CA THR A 272 -16.49 11.09 -25.66
C THR A 272 -15.99 12.52 -25.81
N SER A 273 -15.05 12.94 -24.95
CA SER A 273 -14.40 14.26 -25.03
C SER A 273 -13.68 14.44 -26.37
N ALA A 274 -12.86 13.48 -26.79
CA ALA A 274 -12.14 13.54 -28.07
C ALA A 274 -13.08 13.64 -29.29
N ARG A 275 -14.24 12.96 -29.24
CA ARG A 275 -15.26 13.09 -30.30
C ARG A 275 -15.90 14.48 -30.35
N GLY A 276 -15.90 15.22 -29.25
CA GLY A 276 -16.36 16.61 -29.20
C GLY A 276 -15.58 17.52 -30.16
N ASP A 277 -14.32 17.19 -30.48
CA ASP A 277 -13.48 17.96 -31.39
C ASP A 277 -13.92 17.90 -32.88
N TYR A 278 -14.85 17.01 -33.23
CA TYR A 278 -15.51 17.05 -34.54
C TYR A 278 -16.54 18.15 -34.69
N TYR A 279 -16.97 18.75 -33.58
CA TYR A 279 -18.07 19.71 -33.54
C TYR A 279 -17.56 21.11 -33.19
N PRO A 280 -18.32 22.16 -33.50
CA PRO A 280 -17.99 23.52 -33.12
C PRO A 280 -18.10 23.72 -31.61
N SER A 281 -17.42 24.74 -31.08
CA SER A 281 -17.63 25.26 -29.73
C SER A 281 -18.28 26.64 -29.77
N LEU A 282 -19.19 26.89 -28.83
CA LEU A 282 -19.88 28.16 -28.65
C LEU A 282 -19.37 28.82 -27.37
N SER A 283 -18.87 30.04 -27.46
CA SER A 283 -18.35 30.80 -26.33
C SER A 283 -18.92 32.23 -26.29
N LEU A 284 -19.10 32.72 -25.07
CA LEU A 284 -19.33 34.13 -24.80
C LEU A 284 -18.01 34.81 -24.51
N GLN A 285 -17.73 35.93 -25.15
CA GLN A 285 -16.53 36.73 -24.95
C GLN A 285 -16.90 38.17 -24.68
N GLY A 286 -16.24 38.81 -23.75
CA GLY A 286 -16.36 40.22 -23.44
C GLY A 286 -14.99 40.83 -23.23
N SER A 287 -14.80 42.04 -23.66
CA SER A 287 -13.57 42.79 -23.42
C SER A 287 -13.85 44.21 -23.04
N TYR A 288 -13.02 44.77 -22.18
CA TYR A 288 -12.97 46.19 -21.85
C TYR A 288 -11.51 46.61 -21.82
N THR A 289 -11.17 47.56 -22.70
CA THR A 289 -9.81 48.09 -22.81
C THR A 289 -9.81 49.57 -22.45
N ARG A 290 -8.86 50.00 -21.63
CA ARG A 290 -8.61 51.42 -21.33
C ARG A 290 -7.17 51.75 -21.70
N ASN A 291 -7.03 52.78 -22.58
CA ASN A 291 -5.74 53.27 -23.01
C ASN A 291 -5.49 54.67 -22.42
N VAL A 292 -4.26 54.93 -22.05
CA VAL A 292 -3.74 56.27 -21.73
C VAL A 292 -2.55 56.49 -22.63
N THR A 293 -2.64 57.54 -23.49
CA THR A 293 -1.63 57.85 -24.49
C THR A 293 -1.62 59.34 -24.76
N ASP A 294 -0.67 59.84 -25.51
CA ASP A 294 -0.59 61.21 -25.97
C ASP A 294 -1.77 61.56 -26.90
N GLN A 295 -2.18 62.85 -26.91
CA GLN A 295 -3.35 63.29 -27.68
C GLN A 295 -3.27 62.91 -29.17
N ASP A 296 -2.09 62.90 -29.73
CA ASP A 296 -1.84 62.58 -31.15
C ASP A 296 -2.13 61.11 -31.49
N LEU A 297 -2.10 60.23 -30.50
CA LEU A 297 -2.35 58.81 -30.68
C LEU A 297 -3.77 58.36 -30.24
N GLU A 298 -4.56 59.24 -29.59
CA GLU A 298 -5.92 58.91 -29.11
C GLU A 298 -6.88 58.45 -30.23
N VAL A 299 -6.69 58.93 -31.43
CA VAL A 299 -7.50 58.55 -32.61
C VAL A 299 -7.27 57.09 -33.00
N TYR A 300 -6.06 56.60 -32.77
CA TYR A 300 -5.67 55.22 -33.11
C TYR A 300 -5.81 54.27 -31.92
N PHE A 301 -5.72 54.78 -30.70
CA PHE A 301 -5.88 54.03 -29.44
C PHE A 301 -6.99 54.68 -28.60
N PRO A 302 -8.26 54.33 -28.83
CA PRO A 302 -9.38 54.94 -28.10
C PRO A 302 -9.22 54.83 -26.59
N LYS A 303 -9.51 55.90 -25.83
CA LYS A 303 -9.40 55.90 -24.36
C LYS A 303 -10.15 54.75 -23.70
N GLN A 304 -11.28 54.35 -24.25
CA GLN A 304 -12.12 53.28 -23.76
C GLN A 304 -12.71 52.52 -24.96
N GLN A 305 -12.65 51.20 -24.87
CA GLN A 305 -13.27 50.31 -25.85
C GLN A 305 -13.85 49.11 -25.10
N TRP A 306 -15.05 48.72 -25.45
CA TRP A 306 -15.68 47.53 -24.94
C TRP A 306 -16.39 46.77 -26.04
N GLY A 307 -16.50 45.46 -25.84
CA GLY A 307 -17.21 44.58 -26.76
C GLY A 307 -17.74 43.36 -26.04
N ALA A 308 -18.85 42.83 -26.49
CA ALA A 308 -19.36 41.52 -26.09
C ALA A 308 -19.87 40.81 -27.34
N ALA A 309 -19.50 39.53 -27.46
CA ALA A 309 -19.87 38.70 -28.61
C ALA A 309 -20.06 37.24 -28.21
N VAL A 310 -20.97 36.58 -28.91
CA VAL A 310 -21.05 35.13 -28.92
C VAL A 310 -20.27 34.64 -30.13
N GLY A 311 -19.22 33.85 -29.87
CA GLY A 311 -18.34 33.29 -30.91
C GLY A 311 -18.60 31.81 -31.12
N LEU A 312 -18.61 31.37 -32.39
CA LEU A 312 -18.63 29.99 -32.78
C LEU A 312 -17.27 29.65 -33.41
N GLY A 313 -16.53 28.74 -32.80
CA GLY A 313 -15.26 28.26 -33.30
C GLY A 313 -15.38 26.82 -33.79
N TRP A 314 -14.97 26.54 -35.02
CA TRP A 314 -14.99 25.21 -35.61
C TRP A 314 -13.72 24.94 -36.41
N ASN A 315 -12.97 23.92 -36.04
CA ASN A 315 -11.84 23.48 -36.83
C ASN A 315 -12.31 22.50 -37.91
N LEU A 316 -12.51 22.97 -39.12
CA LEU A 316 -13.01 22.14 -40.23
C LEU A 316 -11.97 21.16 -40.77
N PHE A 317 -10.68 21.50 -40.72
CA PHE A 317 -9.59 20.63 -41.12
C PHE A 317 -8.32 20.95 -40.36
N GLY A 318 -7.86 20.01 -39.58
CA GLY A 318 -6.64 20.08 -38.75
C GLY A 318 -5.56 19.08 -39.18
N GLY A 319 -5.46 18.69 -40.49
CA GLY A 319 -4.48 17.74 -40.95
C GLY A 319 -4.69 16.33 -40.40
N TRP A 320 -5.94 15.85 -40.28
CA TRP A 320 -6.34 14.53 -39.75
C TRP A 320 -6.09 14.35 -38.24
N ARG A 321 -5.72 15.42 -37.54
CA ARG A 321 -5.40 15.36 -36.10
C ARG A 321 -6.57 14.85 -35.26
N THR A 322 -7.77 15.39 -35.45
CA THR A 322 -8.97 14.98 -34.72
C THR A 322 -9.28 13.50 -34.91
N ASP A 323 -9.11 12.99 -36.14
CA ASP A 323 -9.32 11.57 -36.45
C ASP A 323 -8.28 10.68 -35.74
N ALA A 324 -7.02 11.11 -35.72
CA ALA A 324 -5.95 10.43 -35.00
C ALA A 324 -6.18 10.46 -33.47
N ASP A 325 -6.60 11.58 -32.90
CA ASP A 325 -6.89 11.73 -31.47
C ASP A 325 -8.05 10.82 -31.04
N VAL A 326 -9.12 10.72 -31.84
CA VAL A 326 -10.23 9.78 -31.60
C VAL A 326 -9.77 8.33 -31.77
N GLY A 327 -8.93 8.03 -32.78
CA GLY A 327 -8.32 6.71 -32.94
C GLY A 327 -7.47 6.31 -31.74
N TYR A 328 -6.65 7.22 -31.24
CA TYR A 328 -5.86 7.04 -30.02
C TYR A 328 -6.74 6.79 -28.80
N ALA A 329 -7.79 7.60 -28.57
CA ALA A 329 -8.70 7.41 -27.45
C ALA A 329 -9.44 6.07 -27.53
N LYS A 330 -9.84 5.58 -28.74
CA LYS A 330 -10.41 4.25 -28.92
C LYS A 330 -9.41 3.15 -28.51
N ALA A 331 -8.15 3.27 -28.90
CA ALA A 331 -7.10 2.33 -28.52
C ALA A 331 -6.88 2.31 -27.00
N GLN A 332 -6.98 3.46 -26.30
CA GLN A 332 -6.90 3.53 -24.83
C GLN A 332 -8.08 2.81 -24.14
N VAL A 333 -9.30 2.91 -24.69
CA VAL A 333 -10.45 2.13 -24.19
C VAL A 333 -10.19 0.63 -24.35
N MET A 334 -9.70 0.19 -25.49
CA MET A 334 -9.35 -1.22 -25.72
C MET A 334 -8.29 -1.70 -24.74
N ARG A 335 -7.23 -0.90 -24.54
CA ARG A 335 -6.17 -1.18 -23.57
C ARG A 335 -6.73 -1.31 -22.16
N SER A 336 -7.55 -0.36 -21.72
CA SER A 336 -8.14 -0.38 -20.35
C SER A 336 -9.03 -1.61 -20.14
N ARG A 337 -9.81 -2.03 -21.16
CA ARG A 337 -10.62 -3.27 -21.11
C ARG A 337 -9.75 -4.50 -21.01
N ALA A 338 -8.72 -4.61 -21.86
CA ALA A 338 -7.80 -5.75 -21.81
C ALA A 338 -7.09 -5.85 -20.44
N THR A 339 -6.67 -4.73 -19.85
CA THR A 339 -6.09 -4.69 -18.50
C THR A 339 -7.07 -5.15 -17.43
N TYR A 340 -8.36 -4.77 -17.54
CA TYR A 340 -9.40 -5.23 -16.64
C TYR A 340 -9.66 -6.74 -16.74
N ASP A 341 -9.69 -7.28 -17.98
CA ASP A 341 -9.91 -8.70 -18.22
C ASP A 341 -8.71 -9.54 -17.77
N ASP A 342 -7.48 -9.07 -18.00
CA ASP A 342 -6.24 -9.69 -17.46
C ASP A 342 -6.26 -9.74 -15.93
N ALA A 343 -6.65 -8.63 -15.30
CA ALA A 343 -6.77 -8.59 -13.85
C ALA A 343 -7.76 -9.61 -13.28
N LYS A 344 -8.88 -9.89 -13.97
CA LYS A 344 -9.80 -10.96 -13.56
C LYS A 344 -9.12 -12.33 -13.55
N LEU A 345 -8.36 -12.65 -14.59
CA LEU A 345 -7.63 -13.92 -14.67
C LEU A 345 -6.57 -14.03 -13.59
N ARG A 346 -5.83 -12.95 -13.36
CA ARG A 346 -4.81 -12.87 -12.32
C ARG A 346 -5.41 -13.01 -10.92
N ILE A 347 -6.52 -12.34 -10.63
CA ILE A 347 -7.21 -12.44 -9.35
C ILE A 347 -7.75 -13.86 -9.11
N LYS A 348 -8.31 -14.50 -10.14
CA LYS A 348 -8.73 -15.91 -10.04
C LYS A 348 -7.57 -16.81 -9.64
N LYS A 349 -6.40 -16.64 -10.28
CA LYS A 349 -5.18 -17.37 -9.96
C LYS A 349 -4.72 -17.07 -8.52
N GLU A 350 -4.65 -15.80 -8.12
CA GLU A 350 -4.21 -15.38 -6.77
C GLU A 350 -5.10 -15.97 -5.66
N VAL A 351 -6.42 -15.96 -5.84
CA VAL A 351 -7.36 -16.54 -4.88
C VAL A 351 -7.17 -18.06 -4.79
N ALA A 352 -7.02 -18.75 -5.93
CA ALA A 352 -6.81 -20.19 -5.95
C ALA A 352 -5.47 -20.57 -5.29
N GLU A 353 -4.39 -19.84 -5.58
CA GLU A 353 -3.09 -20.06 -4.97
C GLU A 353 -3.12 -19.80 -3.46
N ALA A 354 -3.71 -18.67 -3.03
CA ALA A 354 -3.80 -18.32 -1.61
C ALA A 354 -4.66 -19.34 -0.83
N HIS A 355 -5.77 -19.80 -1.41
CA HIS A 355 -6.59 -20.84 -0.81
C HIS A 355 -5.82 -22.16 -0.67
N THR A 356 -5.17 -22.61 -1.74
CA THR A 356 -4.35 -23.84 -1.73
C THR A 356 -3.22 -23.76 -0.71
N GLN A 357 -2.55 -22.61 -0.61
CA GLN A 357 -1.51 -22.41 0.40
C GLN A 357 -2.08 -22.43 1.82
N THR A 358 -3.25 -21.87 2.06
CA THR A 358 -3.91 -21.90 3.37
C THR A 358 -4.23 -23.34 3.78
N LEU A 359 -4.78 -24.16 2.88
CA LEU A 359 -5.05 -25.58 3.12
C LEU A 359 -3.75 -26.36 3.41
N LYS A 360 -2.72 -26.16 2.57
CA LYS A 360 -1.40 -26.76 2.77
C LYS A 360 -0.82 -26.42 4.14
N ARG A 361 -0.88 -25.15 4.57
CA ARG A 361 -0.34 -24.73 5.86
C ARG A 361 -1.12 -25.33 7.03
N ARG A 362 -2.45 -25.42 6.92
CA ARG A 362 -3.28 -26.11 7.91
C ARG A 362 -2.88 -27.57 8.09
N ASP A 363 -2.73 -28.29 6.97
CA ASP A 363 -2.37 -29.70 7.00
C ASP A 363 -0.91 -29.89 7.52
N ASN A 364 -0.01 -28.95 7.20
CA ASN A 364 1.33 -28.93 7.76
C ASN A 364 1.32 -28.73 9.28
N VAL A 365 0.44 -27.87 9.83
CA VAL A 365 0.32 -27.71 11.30
C VAL A 365 -0.07 -29.04 11.94
N LYS A 366 -1.06 -29.77 11.36
CA LYS A 366 -1.48 -31.08 11.87
C LYS A 366 -0.33 -32.07 11.91
N LEU A 367 0.40 -32.21 10.79
CA LEU A 367 1.53 -33.14 10.72
C LEU A 367 2.69 -32.74 11.62
N SER A 368 2.98 -31.42 11.71
CA SER A 368 4.04 -30.90 12.58
C SER A 368 3.70 -31.07 14.07
N GLN A 369 2.41 -30.99 14.44
CA GLN A 369 2.00 -31.30 15.81
C GLN A 369 2.24 -32.76 16.14
N SER A 370 1.80 -33.73 15.30
CA SER A 370 2.08 -35.14 15.50
C SER A 370 3.57 -35.45 15.52
N LEU A 371 4.38 -34.79 14.68
CA LEU A 371 5.85 -34.92 14.69
C LEU A 371 6.45 -34.43 16.02
N SER A 372 5.99 -33.25 16.50
CA SER A 372 6.49 -32.69 17.77
C SER A 372 6.13 -33.58 18.97
N GLU A 373 4.93 -34.15 19.00
CA GLU A 373 4.49 -35.09 20.03
C GLU A 373 5.38 -36.37 20.05
N ALA A 374 5.59 -36.98 18.88
CA ALA A 374 6.42 -38.16 18.74
C ALA A 374 7.91 -37.89 19.08
N ALA A 375 8.44 -36.73 18.66
CA ALA A 375 9.81 -36.32 18.97
C ALA A 375 9.99 -36.04 20.46
N ARG A 376 9.00 -35.45 21.12
CA ARG A 376 9.00 -35.26 22.58
C ARG A 376 8.99 -36.59 23.32
N GLU A 377 8.16 -37.54 22.90
CA GLU A 377 8.12 -38.88 23.50
C GLU A 377 9.45 -39.58 23.36
N LYS A 378 10.04 -39.57 22.14
CA LYS A 378 11.37 -40.13 21.88
C LYS A 378 12.43 -39.48 22.78
N PHE A 379 12.42 -38.16 22.93
CA PHE A 379 13.36 -37.45 23.80
C PHE A 379 13.21 -37.89 25.28
N VAL A 380 11.97 -37.97 25.78
CA VAL A 380 11.71 -38.40 27.18
C VAL A 380 12.20 -39.82 27.39
N GLN A 381 11.99 -40.75 26.44
CA GLN A 381 12.47 -42.12 26.52
C GLN A 381 13.99 -42.20 26.47
N ALA A 382 14.63 -41.49 25.53
CA ALA A 382 16.09 -41.46 25.40
C ALA A 382 16.75 -40.86 26.65
N ASN A 383 16.17 -39.79 27.24
CA ASN A 383 16.68 -39.20 28.47
C ASN A 383 16.64 -40.21 29.66
N LYS A 384 15.53 -40.95 29.83
CA LYS A 384 15.44 -42.00 30.86
C LYS A 384 16.45 -43.14 30.64
N ARG A 385 16.55 -43.64 29.40
CA ARG A 385 17.52 -44.68 29.06
C ARG A 385 18.96 -44.24 29.34
N TYR A 386 19.31 -43.00 29.01
CA TYR A 386 20.62 -42.45 29.33
C TYR A 386 20.86 -42.31 30.85
N GLU A 387 19.85 -41.89 31.62
CA GLU A 387 19.91 -41.80 33.08
C GLU A 387 20.16 -43.16 33.76
N TYR A 388 19.60 -44.25 33.21
CA TYR A 388 19.80 -45.61 33.69
C TYR A 388 21.05 -46.30 33.06
N GLY A 389 21.84 -45.61 32.26
CA GLY A 389 23.02 -46.15 31.61
C GLY A 389 22.73 -47.16 30.49
N LEU A 390 21.50 -47.18 29.98
CA LEU A 390 21.02 -48.11 28.94
C LEU A 390 21.19 -47.57 27.51
N SER A 391 21.71 -46.36 27.36
CA SER A 391 22.03 -45.76 26.06
C SER A 391 23.25 -44.86 26.15
N ASP A 392 23.81 -44.51 24.99
CA ASP A 392 24.94 -43.59 24.86
C ASP A 392 24.50 -42.14 24.79
N TYR A 393 25.47 -41.22 24.82
CA TYR A 393 25.24 -39.77 24.73
C TYR A 393 24.71 -39.35 23.36
N ILE A 394 25.09 -40.05 22.29
CA ILE A 394 24.74 -39.74 20.92
C ILE A 394 23.23 -39.94 20.70
N GLU A 395 22.65 -41.05 21.22
CA GLU A 395 21.20 -41.32 21.15
C GLU A 395 20.40 -40.21 21.85
N LEU A 396 20.83 -39.79 23.05
CA LEU A 396 20.18 -38.68 23.76
C LEU A 396 20.28 -37.37 23.00
N GLN A 397 21.46 -37.03 22.46
CA GLN A 397 21.67 -35.80 21.71
C GLN A 397 20.80 -35.75 20.44
N GLN A 398 20.75 -36.83 19.66
CA GLN A 398 19.90 -36.92 18.48
C GLN A 398 18.41 -36.80 18.82
N ALA A 399 17.95 -37.42 19.90
CA ALA A 399 16.56 -37.32 20.34
C ALA A 399 16.22 -35.91 20.79
N ARG A 400 17.09 -35.21 21.52
CA ARG A 400 16.92 -33.83 21.94
C ARG A 400 16.91 -32.88 20.75
N GLN A 401 17.88 -33.02 19.81
CA GLN A 401 17.89 -32.19 18.61
C GLN A 401 16.59 -32.36 17.81
N GLY A 402 16.15 -33.64 17.64
CA GLY A 402 14.86 -33.88 16.95
C GLY A 402 13.66 -33.26 17.66
N TYR A 403 13.66 -33.22 19.01
CA TYR A 403 12.60 -32.51 19.77
C TYR A 403 12.60 -31.01 19.52
N ILE A 404 13.76 -30.36 19.57
CA ILE A 404 13.88 -28.91 19.33
C ILE A 404 13.54 -28.57 17.89
N ASP A 405 14.00 -29.35 16.91
CA ASP A 405 13.71 -29.13 15.49
C ASP A 405 12.22 -29.30 15.19
N ALA A 406 11.59 -30.33 15.76
CA ALA A 406 10.15 -30.56 15.63
C ALA A 406 9.31 -29.41 16.27
N GLY A 407 9.74 -28.93 17.44
CA GLY A 407 9.13 -27.76 18.10
C GLY A 407 9.26 -26.49 17.28
N THR A 408 10.45 -26.22 16.74
CA THR A 408 10.71 -25.08 15.84
C THR A 408 9.83 -25.14 14.60
N ASN A 409 9.70 -26.32 13.99
CA ASN A 409 8.86 -26.54 12.82
C ASN A 409 7.38 -26.31 13.17
N LEU A 410 6.87 -26.85 14.27
CA LEU A 410 5.48 -26.66 14.69
C LEU A 410 5.14 -25.19 14.89
N ILE A 411 5.92 -24.43 15.67
CA ILE A 411 5.75 -23.00 15.88
C ILE A 411 5.76 -22.26 14.54
N THR A 412 6.70 -22.58 13.67
CA THR A 412 6.84 -21.94 12.36
C THR A 412 5.62 -22.22 11.46
N GLN A 413 5.15 -23.48 11.37
CA GLN A 413 3.98 -23.82 10.55
C GLN A 413 2.69 -23.19 11.10
N TYR A 414 2.55 -23.11 12.42
CA TYR A 414 1.40 -22.49 13.08
C TYR A 414 1.24 -21.00 12.68
N TYR A 415 2.29 -20.20 12.85
CA TYR A 415 2.21 -18.79 12.48
C TYR A 415 2.18 -18.57 10.97
N ASN A 416 2.85 -19.39 10.17
CA ASN A 416 2.75 -19.36 8.72
C ASN A 416 1.33 -19.68 8.22
N PHE A 417 0.53 -20.44 8.96
CA PHE A 417 -0.88 -20.63 8.65
C PHE A 417 -1.67 -19.33 8.77
N PHE A 418 -1.50 -18.57 9.86
CA PHE A 418 -2.18 -17.28 10.04
C PHE A 418 -1.75 -16.23 9.02
N ILE A 419 -0.48 -16.24 8.62
CA ILE A 419 0.01 -15.38 7.53
C ILE A 419 -0.65 -15.78 6.20
N ALA A 420 -0.74 -17.07 5.89
CA ALA A 420 -1.42 -17.56 4.69
C ALA A 420 -2.92 -17.25 4.71
N LEU A 421 -3.56 -17.31 5.88
CA LEU A 421 -4.95 -16.91 6.07
C LEU A 421 -5.15 -15.43 5.79
N ALA A 422 -4.29 -14.56 6.33
CA ALA A 422 -4.31 -13.12 6.07
C ALA A 422 -4.06 -12.82 4.57
N GLN A 423 -3.16 -13.55 3.92
CA GLN A 423 -2.93 -13.42 2.48
C GLN A 423 -4.15 -13.84 1.65
N ARG A 424 -4.87 -14.90 2.06
CA ARG A 424 -6.14 -15.32 1.43
C ARG A 424 -7.20 -14.22 1.59
N ASP A 425 -7.33 -13.66 2.77
CA ASP A 425 -8.29 -12.59 3.03
C ASP A 425 -7.98 -11.35 2.17
N ARG A 426 -6.71 -10.95 2.06
CA ARG A 426 -6.25 -9.91 1.13
C ARG A 426 -6.57 -10.26 -0.33
N ALA A 427 -6.32 -11.50 -0.77
CA ALA A 427 -6.61 -11.94 -2.13
C ALA A 427 -8.12 -11.89 -2.46
N MET A 428 -8.98 -11.99 -1.44
CA MET A 428 -10.43 -11.83 -1.57
C MET A 428 -10.90 -10.38 -1.47
N GLY A 429 -10.05 -9.43 -1.06
CA GLY A 429 -10.44 -8.03 -0.84
C GLY A 429 -11.11 -7.78 0.51
N LYS A 430 -10.75 -8.58 1.54
CA LYS A 430 -11.21 -8.40 2.93
C LYS A 430 -10.24 -7.53 3.73
#